data_1e77f0826ba0ce4373d8052ef2436900
#
_entry.id   1e77f0826ba0ce4373d8052ef2436900
#
_cell.length_a   1.000
_cell.length_b   1.000
_cell.length_c   1.000
_cell.angle_alpha   90.00
_cell.angle_beta   90.00
_cell.angle_gamma   90.00
#
_symmetry.space_group_name_H-M   'P 1'
#
loop_
_entity.id
_entity.type
_entity.pdbx_description
1 polymer ?
#
loop_
_entity_poly.entity_id
_entity_poly.type
_entity_poly.pdbx_seq_one_letter_code
_entity_poly.pdbx_strand_id
1 'polypeptide(L)'
;QEGPMTDTEDREQGTAFLPRFDANGLLTAVAVDADSREMLMLAHMDAEALAKTRETGLAHFHSRSRGRLWMKGESSGHVLKVEEIRVDCDQDALLLIVRPAGPACHTGATSCFYRKLNGDQLVRISN
;
A
#
# COMPACT_ATOMS: atom_id res chain seq x y z
N GLN A 1 -34.24 20.13 -2.24
CA GLN A 1 -32.87 20.68 -2.13
C GLN A 1 -32.11 19.99 -1.02
N GLU A 2 -31.02 19.38 -1.37
CA GLU A 2 -30.18 18.70 -0.38
C GLU A 2 -29.12 19.66 0.11
N GLY A 3 -28.80 19.55 1.37
CA GLY A 3 -27.69 20.30 1.93
C GLY A 3 -26.36 19.75 1.50
N PRO A 4 -25.24 20.35 1.94
CA PRO A 4 -23.94 19.82 1.63
C PRO A 4 -23.78 18.44 2.25
N MET A 5 -22.98 17.60 1.58
CA MET A 5 -22.70 16.26 2.10
C MET A 5 -21.89 16.36 3.38
N THR A 6 -22.08 15.40 4.25
CA THR A 6 -21.23 15.29 5.44
C THR A 6 -19.83 14.84 5.02
N ASP A 7 -18.84 14.99 5.90
CA ASP A 7 -17.49 14.52 5.64
C ASP A 7 -17.49 13.01 5.33
N THR A 8 -18.30 12.24 6.06
CA THR A 8 -18.41 10.81 5.82
C THR A 8 -19.01 10.51 4.46
N GLU A 9 -20.07 11.23 4.08
CA GLU A 9 -20.71 11.04 2.79
C GLU A 9 -19.79 11.43 1.64
N ASP A 10 -19.05 12.53 1.77
CA ASP A 10 -18.09 12.95 0.76
C ASP A 10 -16.99 11.90 0.61
N ARG A 11 -16.52 11.36 1.74
CA ARG A 11 -15.46 10.38 1.73
C ARG A 11 -15.91 9.07 1.09
N GLU A 12 -17.13 8.64 1.35
CA GLU A 12 -17.61 7.33 0.88
C GLU A 12 -18.30 7.36 -0.47
N GLN A 13 -18.90 8.47 -0.85
CA GLN A 13 -19.72 8.53 -2.05
C GLN A 13 -19.33 9.65 -3.02
N GLY A 14 -18.46 10.54 -2.60
CA GLY A 14 -18.01 11.63 -3.45
C GLY A 14 -16.85 11.25 -4.35
N THR A 15 -16.30 12.22 -5.03
CA THR A 15 -15.19 12.02 -5.96
C THR A 15 -13.88 12.63 -5.47
N ALA A 16 -13.89 13.33 -4.34
CA ALA A 16 -12.69 13.92 -3.79
C ALA A 16 -11.84 12.88 -3.06
N PHE A 17 -10.53 12.99 -3.21
CA PHE A 17 -9.61 12.15 -2.45
C PHE A 17 -9.45 12.75 -1.06
N LEU A 18 -10.02 12.09 -0.07
CA LEU A 18 -10.03 12.53 1.32
C LEU A 18 -9.47 11.41 2.20
N PRO A 19 -8.16 11.15 2.11
CA PRO A 19 -7.56 10.01 2.82
C PRO A 19 -7.77 10.14 4.32
N ARG A 20 -8.18 9.03 4.93
CA ARG A 20 -8.49 8.98 6.34
C ARG A 20 -7.37 8.27 7.09
N PHE A 21 -6.49 9.07 7.69
CA PHE A 21 -5.40 8.53 8.49
C PHE A 21 -5.92 8.16 9.88
N ASP A 22 -5.29 7.16 10.49
CA ASP A 22 -5.65 6.74 11.83
C ASP A 22 -5.09 7.71 12.89
N ALA A 23 -5.26 7.36 14.17
CA ALA A 23 -4.81 8.23 15.28
C ALA A 23 -3.30 8.47 15.26
N ASN A 24 -2.53 7.60 14.61
CA ASN A 24 -1.09 7.73 14.49
C ASN A 24 -0.67 8.42 13.18
N GLY A 25 -1.62 8.89 12.41
CA GLY A 25 -1.34 9.53 11.13
C GLY A 25 -1.00 8.57 10.02
N LEU A 26 -1.45 7.31 10.11
CA LEU A 26 -1.11 6.26 9.15
C LEU A 26 -2.35 5.68 8.49
N LEU A 27 -2.18 5.22 7.26
CA LEU A 27 -3.14 4.36 6.60
C LEU A 27 -2.41 3.13 6.05
N THR A 28 -3.18 2.11 5.71
CA THR A 28 -2.64 0.85 5.19
C THR A 28 -2.57 0.90 3.68
N ALA A 29 -1.51 0.36 3.11
CA ALA A 29 -1.36 0.25 1.66
C ALA A 29 -0.94 -1.17 1.30
N VAL A 30 -1.65 -1.75 0.34
CA VAL A 30 -1.37 -3.09 -0.19
C VAL A 30 -0.86 -2.91 -1.61
N ALA A 31 0.24 -3.58 -1.95
CA ALA A 31 0.77 -3.56 -3.31
C ALA A 31 0.42 -4.86 -4.01
N VAL A 32 -0.10 -4.74 -5.23
CA VAL A 32 -0.55 -5.86 -6.05
C VAL A 32 0.13 -5.75 -7.42
N ASP A 33 0.62 -6.87 -7.91
CA ASP A 33 1.27 -6.92 -9.23
C ASP A 33 0.26 -6.57 -10.32
N ALA A 34 0.63 -5.66 -11.23
CA ALA A 34 -0.27 -5.18 -12.27
C ALA A 34 -0.67 -6.29 -13.25
N ASP A 35 0.21 -7.26 -13.48
CA ASP A 35 -0.04 -8.33 -14.43
C ASP A 35 -0.68 -9.56 -13.77
N SER A 36 -0.03 -10.09 -12.74
CA SER A 36 -0.49 -11.34 -12.10
C SER A 36 -1.61 -11.14 -11.11
N ARG A 37 -1.78 -9.91 -10.62
CA ARG A 37 -2.70 -9.57 -9.54
C ARG A 37 -2.33 -10.23 -8.21
N GLU A 38 -1.11 -10.72 -8.10
CA GLU A 38 -0.63 -11.29 -6.85
C GLU A 38 -0.42 -10.18 -5.83
N MET A 39 -0.84 -10.43 -4.59
CA MET A 39 -0.57 -9.52 -3.49
C MET A 39 0.90 -9.62 -3.12
N LEU A 40 1.62 -8.52 -3.21
CA LEU A 40 3.06 -8.51 -3.02
C LEU A 40 3.47 -8.15 -1.60
N MET A 41 2.86 -7.13 -1.02
CA MET A 41 3.22 -6.69 0.32
C MET A 41 2.14 -5.77 0.89
N LEU A 42 2.22 -5.56 2.19
CA LEU A 42 1.39 -4.60 2.92
C LEU A 42 2.31 -3.75 3.79
N ALA A 43 2.11 -2.45 3.78
CA ALA A 43 2.86 -1.53 4.62
C ALA A 43 1.98 -0.33 4.95
N HIS A 44 2.57 0.68 5.58
CA HIS A 44 1.81 1.85 6.03
C HIS A 44 2.36 3.11 5.40
N MET A 45 1.48 4.08 5.19
CA MET A 45 1.85 5.40 4.69
C MET A 45 1.35 6.46 5.64
N ASP A 46 2.20 7.45 5.92
CA ASP A 46 1.73 8.71 6.47
C ASP A 46 1.49 9.68 5.31
N ALA A 47 1.14 10.92 5.61
CA ALA A 47 0.86 11.90 4.56
C ALA A 47 2.08 12.16 3.68
N GLU A 48 3.26 12.15 4.26
CA GLU A 48 4.51 12.36 3.51
C GLU A 48 4.76 11.21 2.52
N ALA A 49 4.62 9.97 2.98
CA ALA A 49 4.82 8.80 2.13
C ALA A 49 3.83 8.78 0.97
N LEU A 50 2.58 9.13 1.24
CA LEU A 50 1.56 9.21 0.20
C LEU A 50 1.90 10.29 -0.82
N ALA A 51 2.29 11.47 -0.35
CA ALA A 51 2.67 12.57 -1.24
C ALA A 51 3.86 12.19 -2.12
N LYS A 52 4.88 11.54 -1.54
CA LYS A 52 6.06 11.10 -2.30
C LYS A 52 5.72 10.04 -3.32
N THR A 53 4.84 9.12 -2.98
CA THR A 53 4.39 8.08 -3.91
C THR A 53 3.69 8.71 -5.11
N ARG A 54 2.81 9.69 -4.87
CA ARG A 54 2.10 10.37 -5.95
C ARG A 54 3.03 11.23 -6.81
N GLU A 55 4.01 11.86 -6.18
CA GLU A 55 4.96 12.74 -6.88
C GLU A 55 5.91 11.95 -7.77
N THR A 56 6.46 10.85 -7.26
CA THR A 56 7.51 10.11 -7.94
C THR A 56 7.02 8.94 -8.78
N GLY A 57 5.84 8.42 -8.48
CA GLY A 57 5.35 7.19 -9.11
C GLY A 57 6.00 5.93 -8.55
N LEU A 58 6.79 6.05 -7.50
CA LEU A 58 7.45 4.92 -6.84
C LEU A 58 6.90 4.78 -5.43
N ALA A 59 6.64 3.54 -5.00
CA ALA A 59 6.01 3.33 -3.70
C ALA A 59 6.91 3.74 -2.54
N HIS A 60 6.40 4.65 -1.72
CA HIS A 60 7.03 5.11 -0.49
C HIS A 60 6.14 4.74 0.67
N PHE A 61 6.74 4.42 1.80
CA PHE A 61 6.02 3.99 2.99
C PHE A 61 6.59 4.67 4.22
N HIS A 62 5.88 4.54 5.34
CA HIS A 62 6.36 4.97 6.64
C HIS A 62 6.71 3.74 7.47
N SER A 63 7.96 3.69 7.94
CA SER A 63 8.39 2.62 8.82
C SER A 63 7.93 2.92 10.23
N ARG A 64 7.03 2.09 10.79
CA ARG A 64 6.54 2.30 12.15
C ARG A 64 7.62 2.08 13.19
N SER A 65 8.49 1.10 12.97
CA SER A 65 9.54 0.79 13.93
C SER A 65 10.66 1.81 13.95
N ARG A 66 10.95 2.41 12.79
CA ARG A 66 12.04 3.40 12.67
C ARG A 66 11.53 4.84 12.69
N GLY A 67 10.21 5.03 12.57
CA GLY A 67 9.60 6.36 12.58
C GLY A 67 10.05 7.23 11.42
N ARG A 68 10.27 6.66 10.23
CA ARG A 68 10.76 7.44 9.10
C ARG A 68 10.20 6.99 7.77
N LEU A 69 10.26 7.91 6.81
CA LEU A 69 9.94 7.65 5.41
C LEU A 69 10.96 6.69 4.80
N TRP A 70 10.50 5.77 3.96
CA TRP A 70 11.39 4.95 3.16
C TRP A 70 10.75 4.63 1.80
N MET A 71 11.60 4.56 0.78
CA MET A 71 11.16 4.16 -0.55
C MET A 71 11.42 2.67 -0.70
N LYS A 72 10.40 1.92 -1.13
CA LYS A 72 10.56 0.49 -1.38
C LYS A 72 11.64 0.30 -2.45
N GLY A 73 12.67 -0.48 -2.14
CA GLY A 73 13.76 -0.74 -3.06
C GLY A 73 14.87 0.29 -3.03
N GLU A 74 14.88 1.20 -2.04
CA GLU A 74 15.90 2.26 -1.98
C GLU A 74 17.32 1.72 -1.88
N SER A 75 17.50 0.52 -1.28
CA SER A 75 18.82 -0.10 -1.18
C SER A 75 19.02 -1.21 -2.19
N SER A 76 18.00 -1.99 -2.48
CA SER A 76 18.10 -3.18 -3.34
C SER A 76 17.88 -2.87 -4.82
N GLY A 77 17.25 -1.73 -5.13
CA GLY A 77 16.83 -1.41 -6.50
C GLY A 77 15.52 -2.05 -6.87
N HIS A 78 14.92 -2.88 -6.01
CA HIS A 78 13.65 -3.56 -6.26
C HIS A 78 12.49 -2.62 -5.99
N VAL A 79 12.41 -1.53 -6.73
CA VAL A 79 11.36 -0.53 -6.56
C VAL A 79 10.02 -1.07 -7.05
N LEU A 80 8.94 -0.44 -6.58
CA LEU A 80 7.60 -0.73 -7.06
C LEU A 80 7.10 0.50 -7.81
N LYS A 81 6.98 0.39 -9.13
CA LYS A 81 6.47 1.47 -9.96
C LYS A 81 4.95 1.44 -9.88
N VAL A 82 4.36 2.49 -9.39
CA VAL A 82 2.91 2.58 -9.19
C VAL A 82 2.24 3.01 -10.49
N GLU A 83 1.33 2.18 -11.00
CA GLU A 83 0.56 2.49 -12.20
C GLU A 83 -0.80 3.05 -11.86
N GLU A 84 -1.36 2.62 -10.74
CA GLU A 84 -2.72 3.01 -10.38
C GLU A 84 -2.85 2.92 -8.87
N ILE A 85 -3.59 3.84 -8.28
CA ILE A 85 -3.90 3.83 -6.85
C ILE A 85 -5.41 3.71 -6.72
N ARG A 86 -5.88 2.66 -6.06
CA ARG A 86 -7.28 2.51 -5.71
C ARG A 86 -7.46 2.77 -4.23
N VAL A 87 -8.63 3.25 -3.88
CA VAL A 87 -8.94 3.68 -2.51
C VAL A 87 -10.15 2.87 -2.07
N ASP A 88 -10.15 2.38 -0.82
CA ASP A 88 -11.30 1.64 -0.34
C ASP A 88 -12.46 2.57 0.02
N CYS A 89 -13.59 2.01 0.43
CA CYS A 89 -14.84 2.76 0.51
C CYS A 89 -14.81 3.91 1.52
N ASP A 90 -14.06 3.78 2.60
CA ASP A 90 -13.95 4.84 3.61
C ASP A 90 -12.60 5.56 3.58
N GLN A 91 -11.79 5.28 2.55
CA GLN A 91 -10.52 5.95 2.27
C GLN A 91 -9.49 5.82 3.39
N ASP A 92 -9.49 4.71 4.11
CA ASP A 92 -8.48 4.44 5.13
C ASP A 92 -7.47 3.38 4.69
N ALA A 93 -7.61 2.86 3.48
CA ALA A 93 -6.67 1.90 2.90
C ALA A 93 -6.51 2.16 1.41
N LEU A 94 -5.32 1.89 0.90
CA LEU A 94 -4.99 2.06 -0.52
C LEU A 94 -4.57 0.74 -1.12
N LEU A 95 -4.94 0.55 -2.39
CA LEU A 95 -4.45 -0.55 -3.20
C LEU A 95 -3.56 0.05 -4.27
N LEU A 96 -2.28 -0.31 -4.25
CA LEU A 96 -1.31 0.14 -5.24
C LEU A 96 -1.16 -0.94 -6.30
N ILE A 97 -1.52 -0.63 -7.53
CA ILE A 97 -1.30 -1.53 -8.67
C ILE A 97 0.08 -1.19 -9.19
N VAL A 98 1.01 -2.14 -9.11
CA VAL A 98 2.42 -1.83 -9.32
C VAL A 98 3.09 -2.78 -10.33
N ARG A 99 4.21 -2.30 -10.89
CA ARG A 99 5.14 -3.13 -11.65
C ARG A 99 6.42 -3.22 -10.83
N PRO A 100 6.68 -4.39 -10.20
CA PRO A 100 7.88 -4.55 -9.39
C PRO A 100 9.12 -4.72 -10.26
N ALA A 101 10.21 -4.09 -9.85
CA ALA A 101 11.51 -4.22 -10.52
C ALA A 101 12.26 -5.47 -10.08
N GLY A 102 11.74 -6.18 -9.07
CA GLY A 102 12.33 -7.40 -8.54
C GLY A 102 11.47 -7.94 -7.42
N PRO A 103 11.94 -8.97 -6.70
CA PRO A 103 11.16 -9.56 -5.61
C PRO A 103 10.77 -8.52 -4.57
N ALA A 104 9.51 -8.55 -4.14
CA ALA A 104 9.01 -7.57 -3.18
C ALA A 104 9.54 -7.85 -1.76
N CYS A 105 9.72 -9.12 -1.41
CA CYS A 105 10.14 -9.50 -0.07
C CYS A 105 11.66 -9.43 0.07
N HIS A 106 12.13 -8.96 1.23
CA HIS A 106 13.57 -8.90 1.52
C HIS A 106 14.22 -10.30 1.55
N THR A 107 13.42 -11.36 1.67
CA THR A 107 13.90 -12.74 1.63
C THR A 107 14.19 -13.21 0.21
N GLY A 108 13.84 -12.42 -0.82
CA GLY A 108 13.98 -12.81 -2.21
C GLY A 108 12.71 -13.41 -2.80
N ALA A 109 11.68 -13.62 -1.99
CA ALA A 109 10.41 -14.12 -2.50
C ALA A 109 9.68 -13.04 -3.30
N THR A 110 8.96 -13.45 -4.35
CA THR A 110 8.19 -12.52 -5.18
C THR A 110 7.21 -11.72 -4.35
N SER A 111 6.54 -12.37 -3.41
CA SER A 111 5.56 -11.77 -2.51
C SER A 111 6.00 -11.98 -1.07
N CYS A 112 5.65 -11.00 -0.22
CA CYS A 112 5.83 -11.17 1.22
C CYS A 112 4.86 -12.23 1.78
N PHE A 113 3.79 -12.54 1.05
CA PHE A 113 2.78 -13.51 1.46
C PHE A 113 3.08 -14.87 0.84
N TYR A 114 4.27 -15.40 1.07
CA TYR A 114 4.74 -16.63 0.43
C TYR A 114 4.54 -17.89 1.28
N ARG A 115 3.93 -17.77 2.46
CA ARG A 115 3.62 -18.89 3.34
C ARG A 115 2.17 -18.83 3.77
N LYS A 116 1.57 -19.99 3.96
CA LYS A 116 0.20 -20.08 4.47
C LYS A 116 0.20 -20.82 5.79
N LEU A 117 -0.83 -20.55 6.57
CA LEU A 117 -1.03 -21.22 7.84
C LEU A 117 -1.68 -22.58 7.59
N ASN A 118 -1.14 -23.61 8.22
CA ASN A 118 -1.70 -24.97 8.20
C ASN A 118 -1.64 -25.51 9.62
N GLY A 119 -2.77 -25.44 10.34
CA GLY A 119 -2.77 -25.69 11.77
C GLY A 119 -1.93 -24.61 12.46
N ASP A 120 -0.91 -25.04 13.20
CA ASP A 120 0.00 -24.12 13.86
C ASP A 120 1.33 -23.95 13.12
N GLN A 121 1.42 -24.44 11.90
CA GLN A 121 2.65 -24.40 11.11
C GLN A 121 2.48 -23.59 9.84
N LEU A 122 3.60 -23.13 9.31
CA LEU A 122 3.61 -22.37 8.06
C LEU A 122 4.12 -23.26 6.94
N VAL A 123 3.45 -23.18 5.81
CA VAL A 123 3.80 -23.97 4.61
C VAL A 123 4.05 -22.99 3.47
N ARG A 124 5.19 -23.14 2.80
CA ARG A 124 5.52 -22.28 1.65
C ARG A 124 4.61 -22.62 0.47
N ILE A 125 4.03 -21.60 -0.15
CA ILE A 125 3.11 -21.79 -1.27
C ILE A 125 3.76 -21.44 -2.61
N SER A 126 4.78 -20.56 -2.59
CA SER A 126 5.53 -20.25 -3.81
C SER A 126 6.77 -19.46 -3.42
N ASN A 127 7.68 -19.28 -4.35
CA ASN A 127 8.87 -18.47 -4.09
C ASN A 127 8.64 -16.98 -4.39
#